data_61b3ba00402f75663f28b7dc6247eb79
#
_entry.id   61b3ba00402f75663f28b7dc6247eb79
#
_cell.length_a   1.000
_cell.length_b   1.000
_cell.length_c   1.000
_cell.angle_alpha   90.00
_cell.angle_beta   90.00
_cell.angle_gamma   90.00
#
_symmetry.space_group_name_H-M   'P 1'
#
loop_
_entity.id
_entity.type
_entity.pdbx_description
1 polymer ?
#
loop_
_entity_poly.entity_id
_entity_poly.type
_entity_poly.pdbx_seq_one_letter_code
_entity_poly.pdbx_strand_id
1 'polypeptide(L)'
;MAKLCQVNKDSYVWDYATGSGGFLVASMKAMIKDANQIEDKEEREAKINSIKMKQLLGIELRPDMYSLAVLNMFLMGDGSTHILCDDSLRNYSGKYEQGVDKDEDFPADVFLLNPPYSEKGKGFNFVKLALSRMKGGRAAVLIQENAGGGEGGSFS
;
A
#
# COMPACT_ATOMS: atom_id res chain seq x y z
N MET A 1 4.57 -11.08 2.83
CA MET A 1 3.40 -10.64 2.03
C MET A 1 3.82 -10.15 0.65
N ALA A 2 4.75 -9.21 0.47
CA ALA A 2 5.18 -8.75 -0.86
C ALA A 2 5.58 -9.90 -1.81
N LYS A 3 6.34 -10.90 -1.34
CA LYS A 3 6.67 -12.09 -2.14
C LYS A 3 5.45 -12.94 -2.51
N LEU A 4 4.48 -13.10 -1.60
CA LEU A 4 3.25 -13.86 -1.88
C LEU A 4 2.40 -13.17 -2.96
N CYS A 5 2.34 -11.85 -2.93
CA CYS A 5 1.69 -11.06 -3.97
C CYS A 5 2.54 -10.85 -5.22
N GLN A 6 3.72 -11.47 -5.31
CA GLN A 6 4.62 -11.36 -6.46
C GLN A 6 4.88 -9.90 -6.88
N VAL A 7 5.09 -9.03 -5.87
CA VAL A 7 5.43 -7.62 -6.10
C VAL A 7 6.67 -7.53 -6.96
N ASN A 8 6.58 -6.79 -8.06
CA ASN A 8 7.64 -6.57 -9.04
C ASN A 8 7.71 -5.08 -9.44
N LYS A 9 8.63 -4.72 -10.33
CA LYS A 9 8.88 -3.33 -10.74
C LYS A 9 7.66 -2.59 -11.32
N ASP A 10 6.66 -3.35 -11.82
CA ASP A 10 5.48 -2.79 -12.48
C ASP A 10 4.26 -2.71 -11.55
N SER A 11 4.36 -3.24 -10.33
CA SER A 11 3.27 -3.25 -9.36
C SER A 11 2.96 -1.85 -8.82
N TYR A 12 1.68 -1.62 -8.53
CA TYR A 12 1.18 -0.47 -7.77
C TYR A 12 0.64 -0.95 -6.42
N VAL A 13 1.38 -0.65 -5.37
CA VAL A 13 1.15 -1.23 -4.04
C VAL A 13 0.40 -0.26 -3.13
N TRP A 14 -0.64 -0.77 -2.52
CA TRP A 14 -1.53 -0.03 -1.64
C TRP A 14 -1.60 -0.64 -0.25
N ASP A 15 -1.47 0.20 0.78
CA ASP A 15 -1.60 -0.19 2.19
C ASP A 15 -2.52 0.79 2.93
N TYR A 16 -3.73 0.36 3.27
CA TYR A 16 -4.74 1.19 3.94
C TYR A 16 -4.56 1.34 5.46
N ALA A 17 -3.67 0.59 6.06
CA ALA A 17 -3.35 0.66 7.48
C ALA A 17 -1.83 0.53 7.63
N THR A 18 -1.15 1.53 7.10
CA THR A 18 0.29 1.54 6.82
C THR A 18 1.13 1.30 8.09
N GLY A 19 0.65 1.73 9.25
CA GLY A 19 1.42 1.66 10.48
C GLY A 19 2.75 2.39 10.32
N SER A 20 3.86 1.72 10.59
CA SER A 20 5.21 2.26 10.40
C SER A 20 5.74 2.19 8.96
N GLY A 21 4.94 1.80 7.98
CA GLY A 21 5.36 1.70 6.57
C GLY A 21 6.07 0.41 6.20
N GLY A 22 6.05 -0.61 7.06
CA GLY A 22 6.84 -1.82 6.87
C GLY A 22 6.55 -2.58 5.57
N PHE A 23 5.29 -2.66 5.15
CA PHE A 23 4.93 -3.31 3.89
C PHE A 23 5.32 -2.49 2.66
N LEU A 24 5.19 -1.16 2.72
CA LEU A 24 5.61 -0.28 1.64
C LEU A 24 7.12 -0.33 1.45
N VAL A 25 7.90 -0.26 2.54
CA VAL A 25 9.37 -0.42 2.51
C VAL A 25 9.77 -1.77 1.92
N ALA A 26 9.14 -2.86 2.34
CA ALA A 26 9.43 -4.19 1.81
C ALA A 26 9.07 -4.32 0.32
N SER A 27 7.97 -3.71 -0.09
CA SER A 27 7.54 -3.66 -1.48
C SER A 27 8.50 -2.86 -2.33
N MET A 28 8.86 -1.64 -1.91
CA MET A 28 9.82 -0.80 -2.62
C MET A 28 11.16 -1.51 -2.83
N LYS A 29 11.69 -2.19 -1.81
CA LYS A 29 12.92 -2.98 -1.94
C LYS A 29 12.78 -4.10 -2.97
N ALA A 30 11.65 -4.80 -2.99
CA ALA A 30 11.40 -5.86 -3.97
C ALA A 30 11.31 -5.31 -5.39
N MET A 31 10.60 -4.19 -5.58
CA MET A 31 10.41 -3.51 -6.85
C MET A 31 11.73 -2.98 -7.40
N ILE A 32 12.53 -2.29 -6.57
CA ILE A 32 13.86 -1.78 -6.96
C ILE A 32 14.81 -2.93 -7.30
N LYS A 33 14.78 -4.03 -6.53
CA LYS A 33 15.59 -5.21 -6.84
C LYS A 33 15.24 -5.79 -8.22
N ASP A 34 13.97 -5.81 -8.58
CA ASP A 34 13.52 -6.27 -9.89
C ASP A 34 13.89 -5.27 -11.00
N ALA A 35 13.68 -3.97 -10.76
CA ALA A 35 14.08 -2.91 -11.70
C ALA A 35 15.59 -2.91 -12.00
N ASN A 36 16.43 -3.32 -11.04
CA ASN A 36 17.89 -3.43 -11.24
C ASN A 36 18.28 -4.54 -12.24
N GLN A 37 17.36 -5.38 -12.70
CA GLN A 37 17.58 -6.34 -13.77
C GLN A 37 17.46 -5.71 -15.17
N ILE A 38 16.99 -4.48 -15.29
CA ILE A 38 16.93 -3.74 -16.55
C ILE A 38 18.35 -3.43 -17.00
N GLU A 39 18.74 -3.87 -18.19
CA GLU A 39 20.10 -3.72 -18.71
C GLU A 39 20.41 -2.25 -19.03
N ASP A 40 19.47 -1.57 -19.69
CA ASP A 40 19.64 -0.17 -20.03
C ASP A 40 19.65 0.70 -18.77
N LYS A 41 20.66 1.55 -18.65
CA LYS A 41 20.87 2.37 -17.46
C LYS A 41 19.80 3.47 -17.31
N GLU A 42 19.45 4.12 -18.41
CA GLU A 42 18.50 5.24 -18.38
C GLU A 42 17.09 4.72 -18.08
N GLU A 43 16.70 3.61 -18.71
CA GLU A 43 15.43 2.94 -18.45
C GLU A 43 15.33 2.46 -16.99
N ARG A 44 16.40 1.88 -16.46
CA ARG A 44 16.48 1.43 -15.06
C ARG A 44 16.31 2.58 -14.09
N GLU A 45 17.03 3.69 -14.28
CA GLU A 45 16.93 4.87 -13.42
C GLU A 45 15.53 5.50 -13.50
N ALA A 46 14.94 5.61 -14.68
CA ALA A 46 13.58 6.08 -14.88
C ALA A 46 12.57 5.18 -14.16
N LYS A 47 12.74 3.85 -14.23
CA LYS A 47 11.87 2.89 -13.54
C LYS A 47 11.97 3.01 -12.02
N ILE A 48 13.18 3.11 -11.48
CA ILE A 48 13.40 3.29 -10.03
C ILE A 48 12.75 4.60 -9.56
N ASN A 49 12.87 5.67 -10.33
CA ASN A 49 12.22 6.94 -10.01
C ASN A 49 10.69 6.80 -10.05
N SER A 50 10.13 6.12 -11.05
CA SER A 50 8.69 5.84 -11.13
C SER A 50 8.19 5.06 -9.90
N ILE A 51 8.93 4.02 -9.46
CA ILE A 51 8.59 3.25 -8.26
C ILE A 51 8.48 4.18 -7.05
N LYS A 52 9.48 5.02 -6.83
CA LYS A 52 9.53 5.94 -5.69
C LYS A 52 8.48 7.05 -5.74
N MET A 53 8.19 7.55 -6.94
CA MET A 53 7.33 8.72 -7.11
C MET A 53 5.84 8.39 -7.23
N LYS A 54 5.47 7.15 -7.66
CA LYS A 54 4.11 6.88 -8.13
C LYS A 54 3.53 5.54 -7.70
N GLN A 55 4.35 4.53 -7.39
CA GLN A 55 3.88 3.15 -7.34
C GLN A 55 3.58 2.63 -5.92
N LEU A 56 3.72 3.48 -4.91
CA LEU A 56 3.49 3.12 -3.51
C LEU A 56 2.54 4.13 -2.88
N LEU A 57 1.47 3.65 -2.25
CA LEU A 57 0.52 4.49 -1.53
C LEU A 57 0.20 3.88 -0.16
N GLY A 58 0.33 4.69 0.88
CA GLY A 58 -0.03 4.34 2.24
C GLY A 58 -1.05 5.29 2.85
N ILE A 59 -1.91 4.77 3.70
CA ILE A 59 -2.82 5.59 4.49
C ILE A 59 -2.73 5.15 5.95
N GLU A 60 -2.54 6.10 6.84
CA GLU A 60 -2.45 5.86 8.28
C GLU A 60 -3.30 6.89 9.04
N LEU A 61 -4.17 6.39 9.91
CA LEU A 61 -5.08 7.21 10.70
C LEU A 61 -4.36 7.95 11.84
N ARG A 62 -3.35 7.32 12.44
CA ARG A 62 -2.66 7.84 13.61
C ARG A 62 -1.50 8.74 13.22
N PRO A 63 -1.47 10.03 13.64
CA PRO A 63 -0.41 10.97 13.25
C PRO A 63 1.01 10.55 13.68
N ASP A 64 1.14 9.88 14.84
CA ASP A 64 2.43 9.36 15.33
C ASP A 64 2.97 8.24 14.42
N MET A 65 2.12 7.30 14.02
CA MET A 65 2.48 6.22 13.11
C MET A 65 2.69 6.73 11.69
N TYR A 66 1.88 7.69 11.23
CA TYR A 66 2.10 8.39 9.97
C TYR A 66 3.50 9.01 9.89
N SER A 67 3.89 9.78 10.94
CA SER A 67 5.22 10.40 10.98
C SER A 67 6.35 9.37 10.93
N LEU A 68 6.18 8.23 11.60
CA LEU A 68 7.13 7.13 11.58
C LEU A 68 7.21 6.46 10.20
N ALA A 69 6.06 6.27 9.54
CA ALA A 69 6.01 5.72 8.19
C ALA A 69 6.73 6.63 7.18
N VAL A 70 6.44 7.93 7.21
CA VAL A 70 7.12 8.94 6.38
C VAL A 70 8.63 8.90 6.59
N LEU A 71 9.08 8.88 7.85
CA LEU A 71 10.50 8.81 8.17
C LEU A 71 11.15 7.52 7.63
N ASN A 72 10.50 6.38 7.82
CA ASN A 72 11.01 5.10 7.34
C ASN A 72 11.13 5.07 5.81
N MET A 73 10.14 5.58 5.09
CA MET A 73 10.19 5.67 3.62
C MET A 73 11.28 6.63 3.17
N PHE A 74 11.39 7.80 3.80
CA PHE A 74 12.44 8.78 3.51
C PHE A 74 13.85 8.19 3.71
N LEU A 75 14.11 7.48 4.82
CA LEU A 75 15.39 6.82 5.09
C LEU A 75 15.72 5.73 4.07
N MET A 76 14.73 5.18 3.40
CA MET A 76 14.91 4.21 2.32
C MET A 76 15.12 4.86 0.95
N GLY A 77 15.23 6.20 0.90
CA GLY A 77 15.47 6.96 -0.32
C GLY A 77 14.23 7.16 -1.18
N ASP A 78 13.03 7.08 -0.56
CA ASP A 78 11.79 7.55 -1.13
C ASP A 78 11.73 9.06 -0.97
N GLY A 79 11.89 9.81 -2.05
CA GLY A 79 11.88 11.28 -2.03
C GLY A 79 10.48 11.89 -2.13
N SER A 80 9.45 11.08 -2.41
CA SER A 80 8.08 11.54 -2.64
C SER A 80 7.11 10.56 -1.98
N THR A 81 6.91 10.75 -0.70
CA THR A 81 6.14 9.82 0.10
C THR A 81 4.65 10.01 -0.13
N HIS A 82 4.01 9.10 -0.86
CA HIS A 82 2.55 9.03 -0.95
C HIS A 82 1.99 8.29 0.28
N ILE A 83 2.28 8.79 1.47
CA ILE A 83 1.62 8.40 2.70
C ILE A 83 0.70 9.52 3.12
N LEU A 84 -0.56 9.18 3.40
CA LEU A 84 -1.60 10.11 3.80
C LEU A 84 -1.92 9.88 5.27
N CYS A 85 -2.11 10.98 6.01
CA CYS A 85 -2.64 10.93 7.37
C CYS A 85 -4.16 11.12 7.33
N ASP A 86 -4.91 10.03 7.13
CA ASP A 86 -6.35 10.09 6.96
C ASP A 86 -7.06 8.79 7.37
N ASP A 87 -8.40 8.85 7.47
CA ASP A 87 -9.27 7.69 7.64
C ASP A 87 -9.55 7.03 6.29
N SER A 88 -8.81 5.97 6.01
CA SER A 88 -8.91 5.22 4.75
C SER A 88 -10.30 4.62 4.49
N LEU A 89 -11.07 4.32 5.55
CA LEU A 89 -12.40 3.75 5.41
C LEU A 89 -13.47 4.79 5.10
N ARG A 90 -13.26 6.04 5.50
CA ARG A 90 -14.29 7.09 5.42
C ARG A 90 -14.01 8.14 4.35
N ASN A 91 -12.76 8.59 4.25
CA ASN A 91 -12.45 9.81 3.53
C ASN A 91 -11.69 9.56 2.22
N TYR A 92 -10.91 8.46 2.14
CA TYR A 92 -10.02 8.29 1.00
C TYR A 92 -10.75 7.98 -0.31
N SER A 93 -10.45 8.76 -1.35
CA SER A 93 -11.15 8.73 -2.64
C SER A 93 -10.66 7.65 -3.61
N GLY A 94 -9.48 7.06 -3.41
CA GLY A 94 -8.83 6.16 -4.37
C GLY A 94 -7.88 6.85 -5.34
N LYS A 95 -7.59 8.13 -5.09
CA LYS A 95 -6.79 8.98 -5.97
C LYS A 95 -5.47 9.38 -5.32
N TYR A 96 -4.52 9.83 -6.15
CA TYR A 96 -3.37 10.55 -5.63
C TYR A 96 -3.82 11.89 -5.04
N GLU A 97 -3.41 12.18 -3.81
CA GLU A 97 -3.73 13.45 -3.16
C GLU A 97 -2.59 14.46 -3.26
N GLN A 98 -1.43 14.03 -3.73
CA GLN A 98 -0.21 14.84 -3.82
C GLN A 98 0.55 14.54 -5.10
N GLY A 99 1.51 15.41 -5.42
CA GLY A 99 2.42 15.23 -6.54
C GLY A 99 1.83 15.66 -7.89
N VAL A 100 2.52 15.26 -8.95
CA VAL A 100 2.15 15.61 -10.34
C VAL A 100 0.90 14.89 -10.83
N ASP A 101 0.60 13.72 -10.25
CA ASP A 101 -0.55 12.89 -10.61
C ASP A 101 -1.77 13.15 -9.69
N LYS A 102 -1.74 14.27 -8.93
CA LYS A 102 -2.84 14.63 -8.03
C LYS A 102 -4.19 14.58 -8.77
N ASP A 103 -5.19 14.02 -8.09
CA ASP A 103 -6.56 13.81 -8.57
C ASP A 103 -6.73 12.71 -9.64
N GLU A 104 -5.65 12.05 -10.09
CA GLU A 104 -5.74 10.83 -10.90
C GLU A 104 -6.01 9.60 -10.02
N ASP A 105 -6.66 8.58 -10.58
CA ASP A 105 -6.89 7.31 -9.88
C ASP A 105 -5.57 6.60 -9.60
N PHE A 106 -5.35 6.14 -8.34
CA PHE A 106 -4.23 5.27 -8.04
C PHE A 106 -4.51 3.86 -8.60
N PRO A 107 -3.74 3.37 -9.56
CA PRO A 107 -4.04 2.14 -10.29
C PRO A 107 -3.57 0.89 -9.51
N ALA A 108 -4.04 0.72 -8.27
CA ALA A 108 -3.62 -0.37 -7.40
C ALA A 108 -3.86 -1.74 -8.02
N ASP A 109 -2.82 -2.56 -8.08
CA ASP A 109 -2.85 -3.97 -8.48
C ASP A 109 -2.34 -4.91 -7.38
N VAL A 110 -1.72 -4.36 -6.33
CA VAL A 110 -1.31 -5.10 -5.14
C VAL A 110 -1.81 -4.39 -3.89
N PHE A 111 -2.50 -5.13 -3.06
CA PHE A 111 -3.00 -4.68 -1.78
C PHE A 111 -2.36 -5.47 -0.63
N LEU A 112 -1.66 -4.79 0.26
CA LEU A 112 -1.05 -5.39 1.44
C LEU A 112 -1.63 -4.74 2.69
N LEU A 113 -2.11 -5.54 3.65
CA LEU A 113 -2.80 -5.01 4.81
C LEU A 113 -2.51 -5.79 6.09
N ASN A 114 -2.22 -5.04 7.15
CA ASN A 114 -2.29 -5.51 8.52
C ASN A 114 -3.27 -4.60 9.29
N PRO A 115 -4.59 -4.87 9.23
CA PRO A 115 -5.58 -3.97 9.79
C PRO A 115 -5.54 -3.94 11.31
N PRO A 116 -5.98 -2.84 11.96
CA PRO A 116 -6.14 -2.79 13.39
C PRO A 116 -7.22 -3.79 13.84
N TYR A 117 -6.84 -4.72 14.70
CA TYR A 117 -7.73 -5.80 15.15
C TYR A 117 -8.84 -5.34 16.11
N SER A 118 -8.74 -4.13 16.64
CA SER A 118 -9.73 -3.51 17.53
C SER A 118 -10.93 -2.91 16.78
N GLU A 119 -10.88 -2.84 15.45
CA GLU A 119 -11.94 -2.25 14.65
C GLU A 119 -13.12 -3.21 14.49
N LYS A 120 -14.34 -2.65 14.41
CA LYS A 120 -15.54 -3.41 14.07
C LYS A 120 -15.35 -4.10 12.71
N GLY A 121 -15.65 -5.41 12.65
CA GLY A 121 -15.42 -6.21 11.45
C GLY A 121 -14.01 -6.79 11.37
N LYS A 122 -13.16 -6.63 12.41
CA LYS A 122 -11.84 -7.31 12.54
C LYS A 122 -10.97 -7.21 11.28
N GLY A 123 -11.00 -6.06 10.61
CA GLY A 123 -10.25 -5.79 9.39
C GLY A 123 -10.96 -6.12 8.08
N PHE A 124 -12.12 -6.79 8.09
CA PHE A 124 -12.86 -7.11 6.84
C PHE A 124 -13.37 -5.87 6.10
N ASN A 125 -13.67 -4.77 6.80
CA ASN A 125 -14.07 -3.52 6.15
C ASN A 125 -12.98 -2.98 5.23
N PHE A 126 -11.72 -3.11 5.62
CA PHE A 126 -10.57 -2.76 4.77
C PHE A 126 -10.47 -3.66 3.55
N VAL A 127 -10.68 -4.97 3.72
CA VAL A 127 -10.68 -5.92 2.60
C VAL A 127 -11.79 -5.58 1.60
N LYS A 128 -13.00 -5.34 2.09
CA LYS A 128 -14.15 -4.94 1.25
C LYS A 128 -13.84 -3.67 0.47
N LEU A 129 -13.29 -2.66 1.13
CA LEU A 129 -12.93 -1.40 0.50
C LEU A 129 -11.86 -1.60 -0.58
N ALA A 130 -10.80 -2.37 -0.30
CA ALA A 130 -9.77 -2.67 -1.29
C ALA A 130 -10.34 -3.37 -2.53
N LEU A 131 -11.12 -4.43 -2.31
CA LEU A 131 -11.73 -5.19 -3.41
C LEU A 131 -12.70 -4.34 -4.24
N SER A 132 -13.39 -3.37 -3.63
CA SER A 132 -14.28 -2.46 -4.37
C SER A 132 -13.53 -1.45 -5.26
N ARG A 133 -12.26 -1.19 -4.99
CA ARG A 133 -11.45 -0.19 -5.71
C ARG A 133 -10.43 -0.79 -6.67
N MET A 134 -10.01 -2.02 -6.42
CA MET A 134 -9.11 -2.73 -7.34
C MET A 134 -9.89 -3.21 -8.56
N LYS A 135 -9.41 -2.87 -9.74
CA LYS A 135 -9.94 -3.40 -11.01
C LYS A 135 -9.44 -4.82 -11.30
N GLY A 136 -8.44 -5.27 -10.58
CA GLY A 136 -7.81 -6.59 -10.65
C GLY A 136 -6.51 -6.57 -9.87
N GLY A 137 -5.90 -7.74 -9.63
CA GLY A 137 -4.63 -7.80 -8.93
C GLY A 137 -4.60 -8.82 -7.78
N ARG A 138 -3.76 -8.58 -6.77
CA ARG A 138 -3.50 -9.50 -5.66
C ARG A 138 -3.60 -8.79 -4.33
N ALA A 139 -4.21 -9.47 -3.36
CA ALA A 139 -4.30 -8.96 -1.99
C ALA A 139 -3.69 -9.96 -1.01
N ALA A 140 -2.96 -9.47 -0.02
CA ALA A 140 -2.55 -10.24 1.14
C ALA A 140 -2.89 -9.47 2.41
N VAL A 141 -3.68 -10.09 3.27
CA VAL A 141 -4.20 -9.48 4.49
C VAL A 141 -3.86 -10.36 5.68
N LEU A 142 -3.33 -9.75 6.74
CA LEU A 142 -3.21 -10.43 8.03
C LEU A 142 -4.53 -10.30 8.78
N ILE A 143 -5.13 -11.44 9.13
CA ILE A 143 -6.35 -11.49 9.93
C ILE A 143 -6.10 -12.30 11.20
N GLN A 144 -6.84 -12.01 12.26
CA GLN A 144 -6.83 -12.85 13.44
C GLN A 144 -7.47 -14.21 13.16
N GLU A 145 -6.97 -15.27 13.78
CA GLU A 145 -7.48 -16.63 13.65
C GLU A 145 -8.99 -16.74 13.92
N ASN A 146 -9.49 -15.96 14.88
CA ASN A 146 -10.92 -15.93 15.24
C ASN A 146 -11.75 -14.91 14.44
N ALA A 147 -11.19 -14.28 13.43
CA ALA A 147 -11.90 -13.26 12.64
C ALA A 147 -13.03 -13.83 11.79
N GLY A 148 -12.97 -15.12 11.43
CA GLY A 148 -14.02 -15.82 10.68
C GLY A 148 -15.26 -16.23 11.52
N GLY A 149 -15.27 -16.01 12.84
CA GLY A 149 -16.42 -16.29 13.72
C GLY A 149 -17.18 -15.02 14.11
N GLY A 150 -18.49 -15.07 14.23
CA GLY A 150 -19.35 -13.95 14.63
C GLY A 150 -19.61 -12.94 13.50
N GLU A 151 -19.80 -11.67 13.84
CA GLU A 151 -20.16 -10.60 12.88
C GLU A 151 -19.19 -10.42 11.71
N GLY A 152 -17.94 -10.89 11.84
CA GLY A 152 -16.93 -10.85 10.78
C GLY A 152 -17.05 -11.98 9.75
N GLY A 153 -17.80 -13.05 10.07
CA GLY A 153 -17.92 -14.26 9.23
C GLY A 153 -19.12 -14.26 8.26
N SER A 154 -19.96 -13.23 8.28
CA SER A 154 -21.14 -13.16 7.41
C SER A 154 -20.86 -12.40 6.10
N PHE A 155 -19.89 -12.85 5.34
CA PHE A 155 -19.78 -12.50 3.93
C PHE A 155 -20.40 -13.63 3.10
N SER A 156 -21.69 -13.55 2.87
CA SER A 156 -22.40 -14.28 1.80
C SER A 156 -22.57 -13.35 0.60
#